data_aca7a82373635ca26a4264d467321b9f
#
_entry.id   aca7a82373635ca26a4264d467321b9f
#
_cell.length_a   1.000
_cell.length_b   1.000
_cell.length_c   1.000
_cell.angle_alpha   90.00
_cell.angle_beta   90.00
_cell.angle_gamma   90.00
#
_symmetry.space_group_name_H-M   'P 1'
#
loop_
_entity.id
_entity.type
_entity.pdbx_description
1 polymer ?
#
loop_
_entity_poly.entity_id
_entity_poly.type
_entity_poly.pdbx_seq_one_letter_code
_entity_poly.pdbx_strand_id
1 'polypeptide(L)'
;MRTGKWLSLVAVGIFMLPGTAALADKDKGKDKHDNGHYRDKGKDHGDDDDDRRGYGFAGHDRDEIRGWYVQNYRHLPPGLAKKDRLPPGLERQLVVRGTFPPGLERQVYAVPVDLDRRLPPPPPEDERVVVGGHIVLRNRNSKVIIDIFHME
;
A
#
# COMPACT_ATOMS: atom_id res chain seq x y z
N MET A 1 41.98 -13.38 -32.95
CA MET A 1 41.33 -14.33 -33.89
C MET A 1 40.48 -15.30 -33.11
N ARG A 2 39.19 -15.21 -33.18
CA ARG A 2 38.15 -16.26 -33.34
C ARG A 2 36.79 -15.66 -32.99
N THR A 3 36.08 -15.33 -34.04
CA THR A 3 34.68 -14.94 -34.11
C THR A 3 33.79 -16.14 -33.85
N GLY A 4 32.82 -16.02 -32.98
CA GLY A 4 31.74 -16.97 -32.78
C GLY A 4 30.38 -16.24 -32.85
N LYS A 5 29.80 -16.24 -34.05
CA LYS A 5 28.42 -15.82 -34.32
C LYS A 5 27.48 -16.94 -33.88
N TRP A 6 26.51 -16.65 -33.02
CA TRP A 6 25.36 -17.51 -32.80
C TRP A 6 24.11 -16.79 -33.24
N LEU A 7 23.63 -17.18 -34.39
CA LEU A 7 22.25 -16.93 -34.87
C LEU A 7 21.36 -18.01 -34.26
N SER A 8 20.28 -17.65 -33.62
CA SER A 8 19.18 -18.57 -33.30
C SER A 8 17.84 -17.90 -33.57
N LEU A 9 17.23 -18.49 -34.52
CA LEU A 9 15.94 -18.39 -35.15
C LEU A 9 14.78 -18.11 -34.21
N VAL A 10 13.98 -17.16 -34.66
CA VAL A 10 12.61 -16.83 -34.22
C VAL A 10 11.65 -17.90 -34.77
N ALA A 11 10.88 -18.51 -33.90
CA ALA A 11 9.67 -19.23 -34.27
C ALA A 11 8.45 -18.46 -33.83
N VAL A 12 7.78 -17.86 -34.82
CA VAL A 12 6.44 -17.22 -34.68
C VAL A 12 5.42 -18.35 -34.80
N GLY A 13 4.72 -18.59 -33.69
CA GLY A 13 3.55 -19.44 -33.66
C GLY A 13 2.27 -18.60 -33.60
N ILE A 14 1.65 -18.41 -34.75
CA ILE A 14 0.30 -17.85 -34.89
C ILE A 14 -0.69 -18.96 -34.60
N PHE A 15 -1.45 -18.83 -33.51
CA PHE A 15 -2.59 -19.72 -33.24
C PHE A 15 -3.89 -18.92 -33.47
N MET A 16 -4.46 -19.10 -34.66
CA MET A 16 -5.84 -18.71 -34.97
C MET A 16 -6.79 -19.82 -34.54
N LEU A 17 -7.79 -19.48 -33.75
CA LEU A 17 -9.00 -20.29 -33.60
C LEU A 17 -10.23 -19.48 -33.95
N PRO A 18 -11.12 -20.04 -34.81
CA PRO A 18 -12.32 -19.34 -35.24
C PRO A 18 -13.49 -19.55 -34.26
N GLY A 19 -14.42 -18.60 -34.36
CA GLY A 19 -15.57 -18.46 -33.53
C GLY A 19 -16.65 -19.54 -33.69
N THR A 20 -17.61 -19.47 -32.80
CA THR A 20 -18.99 -19.87 -33.07
C THR A 20 -19.94 -18.89 -32.38
N ALA A 21 -20.72 -18.23 -33.22
CA ALA A 21 -21.90 -17.50 -32.82
C ALA A 21 -23.00 -18.51 -32.51
N ALA A 22 -23.71 -18.33 -31.42
CA ALA A 22 -25.03 -18.94 -31.22
C ALA A 22 -26.02 -17.84 -30.81
N LEU A 23 -26.93 -17.56 -31.72
CA LEU A 23 -28.17 -16.81 -31.53
C LEU A 23 -29.23 -17.78 -31.04
N ALA A 24 -29.97 -17.44 -30.01
CA ALA A 24 -31.35 -17.84 -29.71
C ALA A 24 -31.76 -17.07 -28.46
N ASP A 25 -32.77 -16.45 -28.37
CA ASP A 25 -34.13 -16.31 -28.81
C ASP A 25 -34.91 -15.83 -27.56
N LYS A 26 -35.58 -14.82 -27.76
CA LYS A 26 -36.75 -14.15 -27.28
C LYS A 26 -37.65 -15.01 -26.38
N ASP A 27 -37.91 -14.58 -25.13
CA ASP A 27 -39.31 -14.67 -24.68
C ASP A 27 -39.69 -13.53 -23.72
N LYS A 28 -40.95 -13.06 -23.97
CA LYS A 28 -41.64 -11.98 -23.28
C LYS A 28 -42.30 -12.55 -22.03
N GLY A 29 -41.99 -12.02 -20.89
CA GLY A 29 -42.79 -12.19 -19.66
C GLY A 29 -43.07 -10.84 -19.04
N LYS A 30 -44.27 -10.34 -19.29
CA LYS A 30 -44.84 -9.13 -18.72
C LYS A 30 -45.60 -9.60 -17.49
N ASP A 31 -45.20 -9.15 -16.29
CA ASP A 31 -46.14 -9.02 -15.19
C ASP A 31 -45.73 -7.94 -14.20
N LYS A 32 -46.76 -7.31 -13.74
CA LYS A 32 -46.95 -6.07 -13.02
C LYS A 32 -46.62 -6.16 -11.52
N HIS A 33 -46.30 -4.97 -10.97
CA HIS A 33 -46.61 -4.49 -9.64
C HIS A 33 -45.96 -5.21 -8.45
N ASP A 34 -45.01 -4.52 -7.79
CA ASP A 34 -45.39 -4.09 -6.46
C ASP A 34 -44.50 -2.91 -6.00
N ASN A 35 -45.14 -1.85 -5.50
CA ASN A 35 -44.56 -0.69 -4.86
C ASN A 35 -44.04 -1.08 -3.46
N GLY A 36 -42.81 -1.56 -3.37
CA GLY A 36 -42.10 -1.66 -2.13
C GLY A 36 -41.22 -0.44 -1.93
N HIS A 37 -41.69 0.52 -1.13
CA HIS A 37 -40.89 1.56 -0.54
C HIS A 37 -39.81 0.94 0.35
N TYR A 38 -38.71 0.53 -0.23
CA TYR A 38 -37.49 0.28 0.53
C TYR A 38 -36.87 1.66 0.83
N ARG A 39 -37.14 2.15 2.02
CA ARG A 39 -36.29 3.14 2.67
C ARG A 39 -34.89 2.55 2.63
N ASP A 40 -34.08 3.09 1.75
CA ASP A 40 -32.63 3.03 1.81
C ASP A 40 -32.21 3.64 3.16
N LYS A 41 -32.11 2.80 4.16
CA LYS A 41 -31.32 3.10 5.34
C LYS A 41 -29.88 3.07 4.85
N GLY A 42 -29.36 4.26 4.52
CA GLY A 42 -27.94 4.47 4.44
C GLY A 42 -27.32 3.77 5.63
N LYS A 43 -26.75 2.61 5.43
CA LYS A 43 -25.76 2.04 6.31
C LYS A 43 -24.58 2.95 6.16
N ASP A 44 -24.47 3.94 7.04
CA ASP A 44 -23.18 4.38 7.50
C ASP A 44 -22.42 3.11 7.88
N HIS A 45 -21.59 2.65 6.97
CA HIS A 45 -20.50 1.76 7.32
C HIS A 45 -19.53 2.68 8.05
N GLY A 46 -19.83 2.91 9.32
CA GLY A 46 -18.84 3.41 10.24
C GLY A 46 -17.65 2.47 10.15
N ASP A 47 -16.51 3.10 10.04
CA ASP A 47 -15.18 2.49 10.02
C ASP A 47 -14.85 1.74 11.34
N ASP A 48 -15.80 0.97 11.88
CA ASP A 48 -15.67 0.19 13.12
C ASP A 48 -14.92 -1.15 12.92
N ASP A 49 -14.45 -1.43 11.69
CA ASP A 49 -13.65 -2.63 11.40
C ASP A 49 -12.17 -2.49 11.76
N ASP A 50 -11.73 -1.33 12.22
CA ASP A 50 -10.31 -1.06 12.52
C ASP A 50 -9.88 -1.60 13.91
N ASP A 51 -10.81 -1.82 14.83
CA ASP A 51 -10.50 -2.32 16.18
C ASP A 51 -10.08 -3.81 16.24
N ARG A 52 -10.24 -4.54 15.13
CA ARG A 52 -9.89 -5.97 15.05
C ARG A 52 -8.56 -6.26 14.36
N ARG A 53 -7.91 -5.26 13.78
CA ARG A 53 -6.67 -5.43 12.98
C ARG A 53 -5.41 -5.02 13.68
N GLY A 54 -5.35 -4.99 14.95
CA GLY A 54 -4.14 -4.57 15.63
C GLY A 54 -3.81 -3.09 15.42
N TYR A 55 -3.09 -2.52 16.33
CA TYR A 55 -2.65 -1.13 16.31
C TYR A 55 -1.91 -0.80 14.98
N GLY A 56 -2.42 0.20 14.25
CA GLY A 56 -1.86 0.73 13.00
C GLY A 56 -2.02 2.24 12.95
N PHE A 57 -1.67 2.88 11.84
CA PHE A 57 -1.95 4.29 11.61
C PHE A 57 -3.43 4.49 11.33
N ALA A 58 -4.15 5.07 12.29
CA ALA A 58 -5.55 5.45 12.11
C ALA A 58 -5.70 6.53 11.01
N GLY A 59 -6.92 6.77 10.54
CA GLY A 59 -7.19 7.79 9.52
C GLY A 59 -6.67 9.16 9.94
N HIS A 60 -6.93 9.57 11.18
CA HIS A 60 -6.42 10.81 11.74
C HIS A 60 -4.89 10.90 11.75
N ASP A 61 -4.19 9.83 12.08
CA ASP A 61 -2.73 9.78 12.08
C ASP A 61 -2.16 10.00 10.68
N ARG A 62 -2.81 9.39 9.69
CA ARG A 62 -2.43 9.54 8.27
C ARG A 62 -2.61 10.98 7.79
N ASP A 63 -3.65 11.65 8.23
CA ASP A 63 -3.89 13.04 7.88
C ASP A 63 -2.90 13.99 8.56
N GLU A 64 -2.58 13.76 9.84
CA GLU A 64 -1.53 14.50 10.55
C GLU A 64 -0.16 14.34 9.90
N ILE A 65 0.21 13.14 9.51
CA ILE A 65 1.46 12.87 8.80
C ILE A 65 1.51 13.61 7.46
N ARG A 66 0.43 13.55 6.66
CA ARG A 66 0.34 14.29 5.39
C ARG A 66 0.45 15.79 5.59
N GLY A 67 -0.30 16.33 6.55
CA GLY A 67 -0.28 17.76 6.88
C GLY A 67 1.09 18.22 7.29
N TRP A 68 1.77 17.47 8.16
CA TRP A 68 3.13 17.75 8.57
C TRP A 68 4.11 17.70 7.39
N TYR A 69 4.01 16.68 6.53
CA TYR A 69 4.87 16.52 5.35
C TYR A 69 4.77 17.71 4.41
N VAL A 70 3.55 18.17 4.08
CA VAL A 70 3.31 19.32 3.22
C VAL A 70 3.91 20.59 3.82
N GLN A 71 3.77 20.81 5.13
CA GLN A 71 4.33 21.96 5.83
C GLN A 71 5.86 21.97 5.81
N ASN A 72 6.49 20.80 5.88
CA ASN A 72 7.93 20.63 6.00
C ASN A 72 8.63 20.22 4.70
N TYR A 73 7.92 20.17 3.57
CA TYR A 73 8.40 19.62 2.29
C TYR A 73 9.77 20.15 1.85
N ARG A 74 10.08 21.42 2.16
CA ARG A 74 11.36 22.05 1.77
C ARG A 74 12.54 21.65 2.66
N HIS A 75 12.30 21.16 3.85
CA HIS A 75 13.29 20.86 4.88
C HIS A 75 13.05 19.52 5.54
N LEU A 76 12.79 18.49 4.72
CA LEU A 76 12.56 17.15 5.22
C LEU A 76 13.83 16.59 5.88
N PRO A 77 13.68 15.94 7.03
CA PRO A 77 14.80 15.29 7.70
C PRO A 77 15.31 14.07 6.91
N PRO A 78 16.50 13.55 7.26
CA PRO A 78 17.03 12.33 6.66
C PRO A 78 16.03 11.18 6.73
N GLY A 79 15.97 10.39 5.66
CA GLY A 79 15.04 9.27 5.50
C GLY A 79 13.69 9.65 4.89
N LEU A 80 13.26 10.92 4.98
CA LEU A 80 12.01 11.42 4.35
C LEU A 80 12.28 12.25 3.10
N ALA A 81 13.49 12.71 2.89
CA ALA A 81 13.83 13.50 1.73
C ALA A 81 13.74 12.66 0.45
N LYS A 82 13.39 13.31 -0.67
CA LYS A 82 13.24 12.65 -1.97
C LYS A 82 14.48 11.84 -2.40
N LYS A 83 15.66 12.30 -2.02
CA LYS A 83 16.94 11.62 -2.28
C LYS A 83 17.12 10.30 -1.53
N ASP A 84 16.38 10.15 -0.43
CA ASP A 84 16.48 8.98 0.46
C ASP A 84 15.44 7.90 0.12
N ARG A 85 14.63 8.11 -0.94
CA ARG A 85 13.62 7.14 -1.37
C ARG A 85 14.25 5.83 -1.78
N LEU A 86 13.58 4.75 -1.40
CA LEU A 86 14.03 3.42 -1.78
C LEU A 86 13.89 3.18 -3.28
N PRO A 87 14.81 2.42 -3.88
CA PRO A 87 14.59 1.86 -5.21
C PRO A 87 13.32 0.99 -5.24
N PRO A 88 12.56 0.98 -6.35
CA PRO A 88 11.28 0.25 -6.44
C PRO A 88 11.36 -1.24 -6.07
N GLY A 89 12.54 -1.86 -6.26
CA GLY A 89 12.78 -3.26 -5.88
C GLY A 89 12.84 -3.48 -4.37
N LEU A 90 13.40 -2.54 -3.62
CA LEU A 90 13.44 -2.60 -2.16
C LEU A 90 12.12 -2.14 -1.54
N GLU A 91 11.47 -1.16 -2.13
CA GLU A 91 10.16 -0.69 -1.70
C GLU A 91 9.11 -1.83 -1.69
N ARG A 92 9.11 -2.66 -2.73
CA ARG A 92 8.22 -3.84 -2.81
C ARG A 92 8.50 -4.91 -1.74
N GLN A 93 9.66 -4.86 -1.10
CA GLN A 93 10.00 -5.78 -0.02
C GLN A 93 9.56 -5.26 1.36
N LEU A 94 9.15 -3.99 1.44
CA LEU A 94 8.53 -3.45 2.63
C LEU A 94 7.07 -3.91 2.68
N VAL A 95 6.81 -4.96 3.41
CA VAL A 95 5.46 -5.54 3.52
C VAL A 95 5.04 -5.65 4.98
N VAL A 96 3.78 -5.37 5.25
CA VAL A 96 3.18 -5.57 6.57
C VAL A 96 3.32 -7.05 6.97
N ARG A 97 3.64 -7.30 8.24
CA ARG A 97 3.99 -8.61 8.81
C ARG A 97 5.33 -9.18 8.33
N GLY A 98 6.08 -8.46 7.48
CA GLY A 98 7.47 -8.76 7.15
C GLY A 98 8.45 -8.04 8.08
N THR A 99 9.74 -8.21 7.80
CA THR A 99 10.83 -7.45 8.43
C THR A 99 11.57 -6.66 7.37
N PHE A 100 12.39 -5.71 7.78
CA PHE A 100 13.19 -4.98 6.82
C PHE A 100 14.18 -5.92 6.09
N PRO A 101 14.35 -5.72 4.77
CA PRO A 101 15.40 -6.40 4.03
C PRO A 101 16.78 -6.14 4.65
N PRO A 102 17.71 -7.09 4.53
CA PRO A 102 19.08 -6.89 4.98
C PRO A 102 19.71 -5.61 4.42
N GLY A 103 20.30 -4.82 5.28
CA GLY A 103 20.92 -3.53 4.89
C GLY A 103 20.02 -2.32 5.08
N LEU A 104 18.69 -2.42 5.10
CA LEU A 104 17.81 -1.28 5.38
C LEU A 104 17.83 -0.86 6.85
N GLU A 105 18.13 -1.75 7.77
CA GLU A 105 18.28 -1.41 9.20
C GLU A 105 19.30 -0.29 9.45
N ARG A 106 20.31 -0.15 8.59
CA ARG A 106 21.31 0.93 8.67
C ARG A 106 20.80 2.28 8.15
N GLN A 107 19.67 2.29 7.46
CA GLN A 107 19.03 3.46 6.88
C GLN A 107 17.76 3.85 7.62
N VAL A 108 17.58 3.30 8.81
CA VAL A 108 16.46 3.63 9.68
C VAL A 108 16.78 4.89 10.49
N TYR A 109 15.86 5.83 10.49
CA TYR A 109 15.94 7.08 11.23
C TYR A 109 14.77 7.17 12.21
N ALA A 110 14.94 7.94 13.26
CA ALA A 110 13.86 8.28 14.15
C ALA A 110 12.84 9.19 13.45
N VAL A 111 11.58 9.07 13.80
CA VAL A 111 10.54 10.03 13.37
C VAL A 111 10.86 11.40 13.95
N PRO A 112 10.70 12.50 13.18
CA PRO A 112 10.88 13.85 13.68
C PRO A 112 10.06 14.11 14.95
N VAL A 113 10.68 14.69 15.97
CA VAL A 113 10.05 14.87 17.29
C VAL A 113 8.79 15.72 17.22
N ASP A 114 8.73 16.69 16.34
CA ASP A 114 7.58 17.56 16.12
C ASP A 114 6.41 16.82 15.46
N LEU A 115 6.67 15.84 14.59
CA LEU A 115 5.67 14.95 14.06
C LEU A 115 5.24 13.92 15.09
N ASP A 116 6.19 13.27 15.76
CA ASP A 116 5.90 12.21 16.73
C ASP A 116 5.02 12.69 17.89
N ARG A 117 5.17 13.96 18.29
CA ARG A 117 4.31 14.60 19.32
C ARG A 117 2.87 14.85 18.87
N ARG A 118 2.58 14.89 17.58
CA ARG A 118 1.23 15.06 17.03
C ARG A 118 0.46 13.74 16.98
N LEU A 119 1.17 12.65 16.99
CA LEU A 119 0.60 11.30 16.87
C LEU A 119 0.41 10.68 18.26
N PRO A 120 -0.63 9.87 18.46
CA PRO A 120 -0.82 9.12 19.70
C PRO A 120 0.44 8.28 19.99
N PRO A 121 0.87 8.12 21.25
CA PRO A 121 2.04 7.30 21.56
C PRO A 121 1.80 5.86 21.13
N PRO A 122 2.78 5.22 20.47
CA PRO A 122 2.66 3.81 20.12
C PRO A 122 2.64 2.93 21.36
N PRO A 123 2.12 1.70 21.29
CA PRO A 123 2.29 0.71 22.36
C PRO A 123 3.73 0.57 22.80
N PRO A 124 3.99 0.21 24.05
CA PRO A 124 5.36 0.15 24.59
C PRO A 124 6.31 -0.78 23.83
N GLU A 125 5.74 -1.82 23.21
CA GLU A 125 6.50 -2.81 22.43
C GLU A 125 6.80 -2.36 21.00
N ASP A 126 6.17 -1.26 20.56
CA ASP A 126 6.25 -0.81 19.19
C ASP A 126 7.05 0.50 19.07
N GLU A 127 7.54 0.76 17.88
CA GLU A 127 8.26 1.99 17.55
C GLU A 127 7.89 2.47 16.15
N ARG A 128 7.85 3.78 15.98
CA ARG A 128 7.76 4.41 14.68
C ARG A 128 9.15 4.77 14.19
N VAL A 129 9.43 4.43 12.95
CA VAL A 129 10.73 4.70 12.32
C VAL A 129 10.51 5.24 10.91
N VAL A 130 11.53 5.89 10.38
CA VAL A 130 11.56 6.40 9.02
C VAL A 130 12.55 5.60 8.21
N VAL A 131 12.16 5.15 7.04
CA VAL A 131 13.04 4.46 6.09
C VAL A 131 12.61 4.74 4.66
N GLY A 132 13.51 5.24 3.85
CA GLY A 132 13.32 5.35 2.41
C GLY A 132 12.10 6.14 1.92
N GLY A 133 11.71 7.19 2.65
CA GLY A 133 10.52 7.98 2.35
C GLY A 133 9.23 7.44 2.95
N HIS A 134 9.30 6.45 3.84
CA HIS A 134 8.13 5.87 4.49
C HIS A 134 8.22 6.03 6.01
N ILE A 135 7.07 6.16 6.66
CA ILE A 135 6.97 6.00 8.12
C ILE A 135 6.44 4.61 8.40
N VAL A 136 7.17 3.86 9.17
CA VAL A 136 6.87 2.45 9.47
C VAL A 136 6.64 2.29 10.96
N LEU A 137 5.53 1.70 11.32
CA LEU A 137 5.27 1.19 12.66
C LEU A 137 5.74 -0.25 12.72
N ARG A 138 6.60 -0.58 13.67
CA ARG A 138 7.13 -1.95 13.83
C ARG A 138 7.29 -2.32 15.30
N ASN A 139 7.28 -3.60 15.57
CA ASN A 139 7.60 -4.09 16.90
C ASN A 139 9.11 -3.95 17.18
N ARG A 140 9.48 -3.46 18.37
CA ARG A 140 10.88 -3.20 18.77
C ARG A 140 11.71 -4.46 18.86
N ASN A 141 11.13 -5.55 19.33
CA ASN A 141 11.83 -6.80 19.61
C ASN A 141 11.92 -7.69 18.37
N SER A 142 10.77 -8.00 17.78
CA SER A 142 10.70 -8.90 16.63
C SER A 142 11.06 -8.24 15.30
N LYS A 143 11.10 -6.89 15.26
CA LYS A 143 11.30 -6.09 14.05
C LYS A 143 10.23 -6.30 12.96
N VAL A 144 9.13 -6.95 13.32
CA VAL A 144 7.99 -7.17 12.42
C VAL A 144 7.28 -5.85 12.14
N ILE A 145 7.03 -5.58 10.89
CA ILE A 145 6.30 -4.40 10.39
C ILE A 145 4.82 -4.59 10.68
N ILE A 146 4.22 -3.63 11.38
CA ILE A 146 2.82 -3.61 11.74
C ILE A 146 2.03 -2.82 10.70
N ASP A 147 2.51 -1.63 10.36
CA ASP A 147 1.89 -0.78 9.35
C ASP A 147 2.92 0.10 8.64
N ILE A 148 2.58 0.56 7.44
CA ILE A 148 3.44 1.40 6.61
C ILE A 148 2.63 2.58 6.08
N PHE A 149 3.14 3.78 6.29
CA PHE A 149 2.64 4.99 5.67
C PHE A 149 3.59 5.42 4.54
N HIS A 150 3.09 5.38 3.32
CA HIS A 150 3.82 5.82 2.12
C HIS A 150 3.69 7.33 1.97
N MET A 151 4.81 8.03 1.92
CA MET A 151 4.86 9.46 1.62
C MET A 151 4.99 9.65 0.11
N GLU A 152 3.89 9.96 -0.54
CA GLU A 152 3.84 10.29 -1.97
C GLU A 152 3.91 11.81 -2.20
#